data_fac1db5c682990a91d2fbe0e36d8e614
#
_entry.id   fac1db5c682990a91d2fbe0e36d8e614
#
_cell.length_a   1.000
_cell.length_b   1.000
_cell.length_c   1.000
_cell.angle_alpha   90.00
_cell.angle_beta   90.00
_cell.angle_gamma   90.00
#
_symmetry.space_group_name_H-M   'P 1'
#
loop_
_entity.id
_entity.type
_entity.pdbx_description
1 polymer ?
#
loop_
_entity_poly.entity_id
_entity_poly.type
_entity_poly.pdbx_seq_one_letter_code
_entity_poly.pdbx_strand_id
1 'polypeptide(L)'
;MPLAVGTSLAVIIPTSIQSSRGHFRRGTMDLELLRLWALPVLAGVLVGAAIARFAAPQVFQLVFAAVAAVNAAKLLSGGSGWRLRDSLPGRAALRAYGAGVGLVSALMGIGGGAVSTLILTLHNVPIHRAVSTSAGVGVLIAIPATLGYMAAGWGRPDLPPDAIGFVSLATFALTIPTSLLTTRLGVALAHRLGRRQLELAFGLFLAAVCLRFLAEIALTSARSGG
;
A
#
# COMPACT_ATOMS: atom_id res chain seq x y z
N MET A 1 -1.02 14.20 9.47
CA MET A 1 -0.65 13.00 8.69
C MET A 1 -1.14 11.67 9.28
N PRO A 2 -0.95 11.29 10.56
CA PRO A 2 -1.40 9.98 11.06
C PRO A 2 -2.89 9.71 10.87
N LEU A 3 -3.76 10.72 11.06
CA LEU A 3 -5.21 10.61 10.86
C LEU A 3 -5.55 10.21 9.40
N ALA A 4 -4.90 10.84 8.42
CA ALA A 4 -5.12 10.51 7.01
C ALA A 4 -4.66 9.06 6.68
N VAL A 5 -3.51 8.64 7.21
CA VAL A 5 -2.98 7.28 7.04
C VAL A 5 -3.90 6.25 7.69
N GLY A 6 -4.32 6.45 8.94
CA GLY A 6 -5.20 5.54 9.65
C GLY A 6 -6.57 5.41 8.98
N THR A 7 -7.16 6.54 8.54
CA THR A 7 -8.44 6.53 7.80
C THR A 7 -8.30 5.83 6.45
N SER A 8 -7.20 6.05 5.72
CA SER A 8 -6.91 5.35 4.47
C SER A 8 -6.83 3.83 4.69
N LEU A 9 -6.12 3.38 5.72
CA LEU A 9 -6.04 1.96 6.09
C LEU A 9 -7.42 1.37 6.40
N ALA A 10 -8.28 2.10 7.10
CA ALA A 10 -9.66 1.67 7.35
C ALA A 10 -10.46 1.50 6.05
N VAL A 11 -10.36 2.44 5.10
CA VAL A 11 -11.00 2.36 3.77
C VAL A 11 -10.46 1.18 2.97
N ILE A 12 -9.18 0.82 3.15
CA ILE A 12 -8.57 -0.32 2.47
C ILE A 12 -9.17 -1.66 2.94
N ILE A 13 -9.69 -1.79 4.15
CA ILE A 13 -10.29 -3.06 4.61
C ILE A 13 -11.37 -3.57 3.65
N PRO A 14 -12.51 -2.89 3.46
CA PRO A 14 -13.56 -3.38 2.57
C PRO A 14 -13.13 -3.43 1.10
N THR A 15 -12.30 -2.49 0.64
CA THR A 15 -11.84 -2.45 -0.76
C THR A 15 -10.86 -3.57 -1.07
N SER A 16 -9.92 -3.90 -0.17
CA SER A 16 -9.00 -5.02 -0.36
C SER A 16 -9.70 -6.38 -0.23
N ILE A 17 -10.69 -6.52 0.66
CA ILE A 17 -11.53 -7.73 0.72
C ILE A 17 -12.27 -7.92 -0.61
N GLN A 18 -12.86 -6.87 -1.16
CA GLN A 18 -13.56 -6.94 -2.44
C GLN A 18 -12.63 -7.27 -3.60
N SER A 19 -11.47 -6.58 -3.68
CA SER A 19 -10.42 -6.82 -4.67
C SER A 19 -9.87 -8.24 -4.57
N SER A 20 -9.51 -8.67 -3.36
CA SER A 20 -9.00 -10.02 -3.07
C SER A 20 -9.98 -11.10 -3.52
N ARG A 21 -11.27 -10.96 -3.19
CA ARG A 21 -12.32 -11.89 -3.66
C ARG A 21 -12.43 -11.94 -5.19
N GLY A 22 -12.32 -10.78 -5.86
CA GLY A 22 -12.34 -10.69 -7.32
C GLY A 22 -11.17 -11.41 -7.99
N HIS A 23 -9.97 -11.28 -7.45
CA HIS A 23 -8.76 -11.95 -7.92
C HIS A 23 -8.73 -13.45 -7.55
N PHE A 24 -9.18 -13.81 -6.34
CA PHE A 24 -9.28 -15.19 -5.90
C PHE A 24 -10.17 -16.03 -6.81
N ARG A 25 -11.37 -15.51 -7.15
CA ARG A 25 -12.30 -16.18 -8.07
C ARG A 25 -11.71 -16.43 -9.47
N ARG A 26 -10.69 -15.68 -9.87
CA ARG A 26 -9.98 -15.82 -11.16
C ARG A 26 -8.73 -16.70 -11.09
N GLY A 27 -8.43 -17.27 -9.92
CA GLY A 27 -7.30 -18.19 -9.72
C GLY A 27 -5.91 -17.59 -9.91
N THR A 28 -5.79 -16.24 -9.88
CA THR A 28 -4.52 -15.54 -10.16
C THR A 28 -3.71 -15.22 -8.91
N MET A 29 -4.25 -15.49 -7.71
CA MET A 29 -3.65 -15.17 -6.42
C MET A 29 -2.74 -16.31 -5.93
N ASP A 30 -1.57 -15.97 -5.43
CA ASP A 30 -0.63 -16.91 -4.80
C ASP A 30 -0.93 -17.07 -3.30
N LEU A 31 -1.69 -18.11 -2.97
CA LEU A 31 -2.10 -18.38 -1.59
C LEU A 31 -0.94 -18.92 -0.72
N GLU A 32 0.03 -19.62 -1.31
CA GLU A 32 1.19 -20.11 -0.57
C GLU A 32 2.02 -18.95 -0.06
N LEU A 33 2.28 -17.98 -0.93
CA LEU A 33 3.00 -16.76 -0.58
C LEU A 33 2.23 -15.95 0.49
N LEU A 34 0.91 -15.81 0.36
CA LEU A 34 0.10 -15.12 1.35
C LEU A 34 0.18 -15.76 2.74
N ARG A 35 0.12 -17.09 2.81
CA ARG A 35 0.27 -17.82 4.08
C ARG A 35 1.67 -17.63 4.67
N LEU A 36 2.71 -17.67 3.82
CA LEU A 36 4.09 -17.46 4.26
C LEU A 36 4.31 -16.04 4.80
N TRP A 37 3.63 -15.04 4.21
CA TRP A 37 3.73 -13.63 4.55
C TRP A 37 2.86 -13.20 5.73
N ALA A 38 1.83 -13.95 6.10
CA ALA A 38 0.83 -13.54 7.09
C ALA A 38 1.46 -13.07 8.41
N LEU A 39 2.27 -13.89 9.06
CA LEU A 39 2.93 -13.54 10.32
C LEU A 39 4.01 -12.44 10.17
N PRO A 40 4.93 -12.54 9.19
CA PRO A 40 5.92 -11.49 8.97
C PRO A 40 5.30 -10.11 8.66
N VAL A 41 4.28 -10.08 7.81
CA VAL A 41 3.55 -8.83 7.50
C VAL A 41 2.91 -8.25 8.76
N LEU A 42 2.25 -9.07 9.58
CA LEU A 42 1.66 -8.64 10.83
C LEU A 42 2.71 -8.03 11.76
N ALA A 43 3.85 -8.68 11.94
CA ALA A 43 4.96 -8.16 12.75
C ALA A 43 5.45 -6.81 12.22
N GLY A 44 5.66 -6.69 10.90
CA GLY A 44 6.05 -5.43 10.27
C GLY A 44 5.02 -4.32 10.45
N VAL A 45 3.72 -4.63 10.34
CA VAL A 45 2.62 -3.67 10.56
C VAL A 45 2.61 -3.15 11.99
N LEU A 46 2.77 -4.02 12.98
CA LEU A 46 2.79 -3.62 14.39
C LEU A 46 3.97 -2.69 14.69
N VAL A 47 5.15 -2.99 14.16
CA VAL A 47 6.33 -2.11 14.26
C VAL A 47 6.08 -0.78 13.54
N GLY A 48 5.53 -0.80 12.32
CA GLY A 48 5.21 0.41 11.56
C GLY A 48 4.18 1.30 12.27
N ALA A 49 3.13 0.71 12.85
CA ALA A 49 2.13 1.44 13.62
C ALA A 49 2.71 2.04 14.91
N ALA A 50 3.62 1.32 15.58
CA ALA A 50 4.33 1.85 16.75
C ALA A 50 5.23 3.04 16.38
N ILE A 51 5.98 2.95 15.28
CA ILE A 51 6.80 4.05 14.76
C ILE A 51 5.91 5.26 14.39
N ALA A 52 4.76 5.02 13.77
CA ALA A 52 3.84 6.06 13.34
C ALA A 52 3.37 6.98 14.47
N ARG A 53 3.36 6.49 15.71
CA ARG A 53 3.02 7.29 16.91
C ARG A 53 3.99 8.44 17.15
N PHE A 54 5.27 8.24 16.80
CA PHE A 54 6.37 9.17 17.09
C PHE A 54 6.96 9.81 15.85
N ALA A 55 6.61 9.30 14.66
CA ALA A 55 7.19 9.76 13.40
C ALA A 55 6.69 11.15 13.02
N ALA A 56 7.60 12.01 12.56
CA ALA A 56 7.27 13.30 11.97
C ALA A 56 6.50 13.13 10.65
N PRO A 57 5.60 14.06 10.28
CA PRO A 57 4.83 13.98 9.04
C PRO A 57 5.67 13.77 7.78
N GLN A 58 6.88 14.31 7.75
CA GLN A 58 7.82 14.20 6.64
C GLN A 58 8.28 12.76 6.39
N VAL A 59 8.37 11.93 7.44
CA VAL A 59 8.75 10.51 7.32
C VAL A 59 7.75 9.77 6.43
N PHE A 60 6.46 9.99 6.64
CA PHE A 60 5.38 9.36 5.85
C PHE A 60 5.46 9.78 4.38
N GLN A 61 5.69 11.08 4.12
CA GLN A 61 5.81 11.64 2.77
C GLN A 61 7.03 11.10 2.03
N LEU A 62 8.19 11.07 2.70
CA LEU A 62 9.45 10.58 2.12
C LEU A 62 9.38 9.08 1.80
N VAL A 63 8.89 8.27 2.73
CA VAL A 63 8.72 6.82 2.50
C VAL A 63 7.78 6.57 1.31
N PHE A 64 6.67 7.31 1.25
CA PHE A 64 5.73 7.23 0.14
C PHE A 64 6.38 7.61 -1.18
N ALA A 65 6.99 8.79 -1.25
CA ALA A 65 7.62 9.31 -2.47
C ALA A 65 8.72 8.36 -2.97
N ALA A 66 9.56 7.84 -2.09
CA ALA A 66 10.63 6.90 -2.45
C ALA A 66 10.07 5.61 -3.07
N VAL A 67 9.09 4.98 -2.41
CA VAL A 67 8.48 3.74 -2.92
C VAL A 67 7.71 3.99 -4.21
N ALA A 68 6.96 5.09 -4.30
CA ALA A 68 6.21 5.44 -5.51
C ALA A 68 7.15 5.71 -6.69
N ALA A 69 8.25 6.45 -6.47
CA ALA A 69 9.25 6.76 -7.49
C ALA A 69 9.91 5.47 -8.04
N VAL A 70 10.36 4.58 -7.16
CA VAL A 70 10.99 3.30 -7.58
C VAL A 70 10.01 2.43 -8.35
N ASN A 71 8.75 2.32 -7.89
CA ASN A 71 7.71 1.58 -8.61
C ASN A 71 7.42 2.19 -9.99
N ALA A 72 7.23 3.51 -10.06
CA ALA A 72 6.97 4.22 -11.30
C ALA A 72 8.11 4.02 -12.30
N ALA A 73 9.37 4.26 -11.89
CA ALA A 73 10.55 4.08 -12.73
C ALA A 73 10.63 2.66 -13.29
N LYS A 74 10.42 1.64 -12.44
CA LYS A 74 10.43 0.25 -12.85
C LYS A 74 9.34 -0.08 -13.87
N LEU A 75 8.09 0.31 -13.59
CA LEU A 75 6.95 -0.03 -14.44
C LEU A 75 7.01 0.71 -15.79
N LEU A 76 7.44 1.96 -15.79
CA LEU A 76 7.59 2.77 -17.00
C LEU A 76 8.73 2.30 -17.89
N SER A 77 9.87 1.89 -17.32
CA SER A 77 11.02 1.37 -18.09
C SER A 77 10.77 0.02 -18.77
N GLY A 78 9.60 -0.58 -18.60
CA GLY A 78 9.26 -1.86 -19.22
C GLY A 78 9.81 -3.09 -18.50
N GLY A 79 10.41 -2.90 -17.33
CA GLY A 79 10.81 -3.96 -16.40
C GLY A 79 11.96 -4.88 -16.86
N SER A 80 12.42 -4.78 -18.08
CA SER A 80 13.43 -5.70 -18.66
C SER A 80 14.83 -5.58 -18.04
N GLY A 81 15.16 -4.42 -17.43
CA GLY A 81 16.45 -4.19 -16.75
C GLY A 81 16.37 -4.27 -15.22
N TRP A 82 15.18 -4.33 -14.64
CA TRP A 82 14.99 -4.26 -13.18
C TRP A 82 14.59 -5.63 -12.60
N ARG A 83 15.50 -6.58 -12.68
CA ARG A 83 15.33 -7.90 -12.08
C ARG A 83 16.40 -8.13 -11.04
N LEU A 84 16.00 -8.42 -9.82
CA LEU A 84 16.92 -8.86 -8.76
C LEU A 84 17.27 -10.32 -8.94
N ARG A 85 16.27 -11.15 -9.30
CA ARG A 85 16.40 -12.58 -9.56
C ARG A 85 15.29 -13.06 -10.49
N ASP A 86 15.51 -14.18 -11.17
CA ASP A 86 14.52 -14.81 -12.04
C ASP A 86 13.47 -15.65 -11.30
N SER A 87 13.68 -15.85 -9.99
CA SER A 87 12.77 -16.63 -9.12
C SER A 87 12.66 -15.99 -7.74
N LEU A 88 11.60 -16.34 -7.02
CA LEU A 88 11.44 -15.94 -5.62
C LEU A 88 12.56 -16.53 -4.76
N PRO A 89 13.10 -15.76 -3.80
CA PRO A 89 14.16 -16.23 -2.92
C PRO A 89 13.64 -17.25 -1.90
N GLY A 90 14.56 -17.84 -1.14
CA GLY A 90 14.22 -18.80 -0.10
C GLY A 90 13.28 -18.23 0.97
N ARG A 91 12.62 -19.14 1.71
CA ARG A 91 11.57 -18.81 2.70
C ARG A 91 11.99 -17.74 3.74
N ALA A 92 13.26 -17.74 4.17
CA ALA A 92 13.77 -16.76 5.13
C ALA A 92 13.76 -15.33 4.54
N ALA A 93 14.25 -15.14 3.32
CA ALA A 93 14.24 -13.86 2.63
C ALA A 93 12.80 -13.41 2.30
N LEU A 94 11.92 -14.34 1.92
CA LEU A 94 10.50 -14.03 1.71
C LEU A 94 9.82 -13.55 2.99
N ARG A 95 10.14 -14.12 4.15
CA ARG A 95 9.64 -13.64 5.45
C ARG A 95 10.16 -12.25 5.77
N ALA A 96 11.43 -11.97 5.53
CA ALA A 96 12.01 -10.64 5.70
C ALA A 96 11.33 -9.60 4.79
N TYR A 97 11.08 -9.95 3.52
CA TYR A 97 10.29 -9.11 2.62
C TYR A 97 8.88 -8.87 3.13
N GLY A 98 8.20 -9.91 3.63
CA GLY A 98 6.87 -9.75 4.24
C GLY A 98 6.86 -8.76 5.39
N ALA A 99 7.84 -8.85 6.31
CA ALA A 99 7.98 -7.90 7.41
C ALA A 99 8.24 -6.47 6.90
N GLY A 100 9.13 -6.30 5.91
CA GLY A 100 9.40 -5.00 5.27
C GLY A 100 8.17 -4.44 4.57
N VAL A 101 7.40 -5.28 3.86
CA VAL A 101 6.12 -4.89 3.24
C VAL A 101 5.14 -4.39 4.29
N GLY A 102 4.97 -5.13 5.39
CA GLY A 102 4.07 -4.74 6.48
C GLY A 102 4.45 -3.40 7.09
N LEU A 103 5.73 -3.21 7.42
CA LEU A 103 6.27 -1.99 8.02
C LEU A 103 6.08 -0.77 7.10
N VAL A 104 6.57 -0.86 5.87
CA VAL A 104 6.52 0.24 4.91
C VAL A 104 5.07 0.60 4.57
N SER A 105 4.21 -0.41 4.38
CA SER A 105 2.81 -0.21 4.04
C SER A 105 2.01 0.42 5.19
N ALA A 106 2.30 0.07 6.44
CA ALA A 106 1.68 0.70 7.60
C ALA A 106 2.06 2.19 7.71
N LEU A 107 3.31 2.55 7.39
CA LEU A 107 3.75 3.94 7.34
C LEU A 107 3.15 4.71 6.16
N MET A 108 3.01 4.08 5.00
CA MET A 108 2.46 4.73 3.79
C MET A 108 0.94 4.85 3.79
N GLY A 109 0.21 4.02 4.55
CA GLY A 109 -1.25 3.95 4.48
C GLY A 109 -1.81 3.37 3.18
N ILE A 110 -1.06 2.52 2.45
CA ILE A 110 -1.44 2.03 1.10
C ILE A 110 -1.89 0.56 1.09
N GLY A 111 -1.93 -0.12 2.22
CA GLY A 111 -2.36 -1.52 2.28
C GLY A 111 -1.45 -2.51 1.54
N GLY A 112 -0.19 -2.17 1.29
CA GLY A 112 0.83 -3.08 0.76
C GLY A 112 0.82 -3.33 -0.74
N GLY A 113 -0.17 -2.86 -1.47
CA GLY A 113 -0.32 -3.15 -2.89
C GLY A 113 0.91 -2.77 -3.72
N ALA A 114 1.39 -1.53 -3.59
CA ALA A 114 2.53 -1.02 -4.35
C ALA A 114 3.84 -1.72 -3.97
N VAL A 115 4.11 -1.89 -2.67
CA VAL A 115 5.36 -2.49 -2.16
C VAL A 115 5.43 -3.97 -2.51
N SER A 116 4.34 -4.71 -2.29
CA SER A 116 4.26 -6.14 -2.64
C SER A 116 4.42 -6.36 -4.13
N THR A 117 3.72 -5.56 -4.96
CA THR A 117 3.82 -5.64 -6.42
C THR A 117 5.24 -5.36 -6.89
N LEU A 118 5.91 -4.35 -6.31
CA LEU A 118 7.32 -4.05 -6.61
C LEU A 118 8.20 -5.25 -6.32
N ILE A 119 8.18 -5.79 -5.11
CA ILE A 119 9.01 -6.92 -4.71
C ILE A 119 8.77 -8.14 -5.61
N LEU A 120 7.51 -8.50 -5.84
CA LEU A 120 7.16 -9.66 -6.65
C LEU A 120 7.60 -9.50 -8.11
N THR A 121 7.41 -8.32 -8.69
CA THR A 121 7.83 -8.08 -10.08
C THR A 121 9.36 -7.93 -10.22
N LEU A 122 10.10 -7.53 -9.17
CA LEU A 122 11.57 -7.59 -9.13
C LEU A 122 12.10 -9.03 -9.16
N HIS A 123 11.29 -10.00 -8.73
CA HIS A 123 11.60 -11.43 -8.76
C HIS A 123 10.92 -12.16 -9.93
N ASN A 124 10.64 -11.43 -11.02
CA ASN A 124 10.09 -11.96 -12.27
C ASN A 124 8.69 -12.60 -12.13
N VAL A 125 7.95 -12.30 -11.06
CA VAL A 125 6.53 -12.70 -10.97
C VAL A 125 5.71 -11.88 -11.96
N PRO A 126 4.85 -12.50 -12.80
CA PRO A 126 4.01 -11.79 -13.75
C PRO A 126 3.13 -10.74 -13.08
N ILE A 127 2.98 -9.55 -13.69
CA ILE A 127 2.30 -8.40 -13.07
C ILE A 127 0.87 -8.74 -12.62
N HIS A 128 0.11 -9.52 -13.40
CA HIS A 128 -1.24 -9.94 -13.02
C HIS A 128 -1.26 -10.78 -11.73
N ARG A 129 -0.29 -11.71 -11.57
CA ARG A 129 -0.15 -12.52 -10.37
C ARG A 129 0.35 -11.67 -9.19
N ALA A 130 1.28 -10.74 -9.44
CA ALA A 130 1.79 -9.83 -8.43
C ALA A 130 0.67 -8.91 -7.89
N VAL A 131 -0.12 -8.27 -8.76
CA VAL A 131 -1.25 -7.41 -8.37
C VAL A 131 -2.32 -8.22 -7.64
N SER A 132 -2.66 -9.42 -8.11
CA SER A 132 -3.66 -10.29 -7.47
C SER A 132 -3.23 -10.72 -6.06
N THR A 133 -1.97 -11.11 -5.90
CA THR A 133 -1.42 -11.51 -4.59
C THR A 133 -1.33 -10.31 -3.65
N SER A 134 -0.93 -9.15 -4.17
CA SER A 134 -0.88 -7.87 -3.42
C SER A 134 -2.25 -7.45 -2.89
N ALA A 135 -3.34 -7.74 -3.60
CA ALA A 135 -4.69 -7.49 -3.09
C ALA A 135 -4.99 -8.32 -1.82
N GLY A 136 -4.52 -9.57 -1.76
CA GLY A 136 -4.59 -10.40 -0.55
C GLY A 136 -3.73 -9.88 0.59
N VAL A 137 -2.50 -9.41 0.29
CA VAL A 137 -1.62 -8.76 1.27
C VAL A 137 -2.28 -7.50 1.85
N GLY A 138 -3.05 -6.76 1.04
CA GLY A 138 -3.83 -5.62 1.48
C GLY A 138 -4.77 -5.94 2.64
N VAL A 139 -5.45 -7.09 2.60
CA VAL A 139 -6.31 -7.55 3.71
C VAL A 139 -5.49 -7.83 4.98
N LEU A 140 -4.34 -8.50 4.82
CA LEU A 140 -3.46 -8.84 5.94
C LEU A 140 -2.88 -7.61 6.64
N ILE A 141 -2.70 -6.50 5.91
CA ILE A 141 -2.15 -5.25 6.43
C ILE A 141 -3.26 -4.35 6.98
N ALA A 142 -4.34 -4.17 6.25
CA ALA A 142 -5.32 -3.13 6.53
C ALA A 142 -5.99 -3.32 7.91
N ILE A 143 -6.37 -4.54 8.28
CA ILE A 143 -7.02 -4.80 9.56
C ILE A 143 -6.11 -4.48 10.74
N PRO A 144 -4.93 -5.12 10.90
CA PRO A 144 -4.07 -4.87 12.05
C PRO A 144 -3.48 -3.45 12.05
N ALA A 145 -3.20 -2.85 10.87
CA ALA A 145 -2.74 -1.49 10.78
C ALA A 145 -3.82 -0.51 11.27
N THR A 146 -5.07 -0.65 10.84
CA THR A 146 -6.19 0.19 11.30
C THR A 146 -6.33 0.12 12.81
N LEU A 147 -6.33 -1.08 13.39
CA LEU A 147 -6.40 -1.26 14.85
C LEU A 147 -5.21 -0.61 15.55
N GLY A 148 -4.00 -0.74 14.99
CA GLY A 148 -2.80 -0.08 15.51
C GLY A 148 -2.91 1.45 15.49
N TYR A 149 -3.43 2.04 14.42
CA TYR A 149 -3.65 3.49 14.32
C TYR A 149 -4.78 3.98 15.23
N MET A 150 -5.85 3.21 15.41
CA MET A 150 -6.87 3.50 16.41
C MET A 150 -6.26 3.54 17.82
N ALA A 151 -5.50 2.52 18.20
CA ALA A 151 -4.83 2.46 19.51
C ALA A 151 -3.78 3.57 19.70
N ALA A 152 -2.97 3.85 18.66
CA ALA A 152 -1.92 4.88 18.72
C ALA A 152 -2.46 6.31 18.87
N GLY A 153 -3.67 6.58 18.37
CA GLY A 153 -4.34 7.88 18.49
C GLY A 153 -5.34 7.97 19.65
N TRP A 154 -5.51 6.89 20.43
CA TRP A 154 -6.52 6.87 21.48
C TRP A 154 -6.28 7.93 22.56
N GLY A 155 -7.32 8.69 22.91
CA GLY A 155 -7.28 9.70 23.96
C GLY A 155 -6.53 10.98 23.61
N ARG A 156 -6.17 11.20 22.35
CA ARG A 156 -5.55 12.45 21.90
C ARG A 156 -6.57 13.59 21.78
N PRO A 157 -6.32 14.75 22.44
CA PRO A 157 -7.25 15.87 22.43
C PRO A 157 -7.26 16.69 21.14
N ASP A 158 -6.26 16.54 20.29
CA ASP A 158 -6.05 17.26 19.03
C ASP A 158 -6.76 16.63 17.82
N LEU A 159 -7.56 15.58 18.05
CA LEU A 159 -8.28 14.88 17.00
C LEU A 159 -9.71 15.41 16.81
N PRO A 160 -10.27 15.32 15.58
CA PRO A 160 -11.67 15.64 15.34
C PRO A 160 -12.62 14.81 16.21
N PRO A 161 -13.82 15.34 16.57
CA PRO A 161 -14.76 14.66 17.47
C PRO A 161 -15.34 13.36 16.88
N ASP A 162 -15.30 13.19 15.56
CA ASP A 162 -15.71 11.98 14.82
C ASP A 162 -14.61 10.92 14.73
N ALA A 163 -13.43 11.17 15.27
CA ALA A 163 -12.30 10.27 15.13
C ALA A 163 -12.23 9.22 16.26
N ILE A 164 -12.00 7.97 15.89
CA ILE A 164 -11.62 6.89 16.80
C ILE A 164 -10.11 6.67 16.67
N GLY A 165 -9.32 7.26 17.61
CA GLY A 165 -7.89 7.33 17.44
C GLY A 165 -7.55 8.03 16.12
N PHE A 166 -6.61 7.51 15.35
CA PHE A 166 -6.26 8.08 14.05
C PHE A 166 -7.15 7.60 12.89
N VAL A 167 -8.46 7.42 13.12
CA VAL A 167 -9.44 7.06 12.07
C VAL A 167 -10.63 8.00 12.15
N SER A 168 -10.86 8.83 11.11
CA SER A 168 -12.04 9.69 10.97
C SER A 168 -13.20 8.88 10.39
N LEU A 169 -14.29 8.76 11.14
CA LEU A 169 -15.49 8.04 10.72
C LEU A 169 -16.23 8.77 9.59
N ALA A 170 -16.27 10.10 9.61
CA ALA A 170 -16.90 10.91 8.56
C ALA A 170 -16.17 10.70 7.22
N THR A 171 -14.85 10.82 7.20
CA THR A 171 -14.04 10.60 6.00
C THR A 171 -14.17 9.15 5.50
N PHE A 172 -14.18 8.18 6.41
CA PHE A 172 -14.41 6.77 6.07
C PHE A 172 -15.75 6.58 5.38
N ALA A 173 -16.86 7.07 5.99
CA ALA A 173 -18.21 6.91 5.46
C ALA A 173 -18.40 7.56 4.08
N LEU A 174 -17.82 8.75 3.86
CA LEU A 174 -17.86 9.45 2.58
C LEU A 174 -17.05 8.73 1.48
N THR A 175 -15.95 8.10 1.85
CA THR A 175 -15.03 7.49 0.86
C THR A 175 -15.43 6.07 0.46
N ILE A 176 -16.07 5.31 1.34
CA ILE A 176 -16.39 3.89 1.11
C ILE A 176 -17.26 3.65 -0.12
N PRO A 177 -18.39 4.34 -0.35
CA PRO A 177 -19.26 4.03 -1.49
C PRO A 177 -18.52 4.13 -2.83
N THR A 178 -17.79 5.23 -3.03
CA THR A 178 -17.02 5.47 -4.26
C THR A 178 -15.88 4.48 -4.42
N SER A 179 -15.16 4.17 -3.33
CA SER A 179 -14.05 3.22 -3.35
C SER A 179 -14.51 1.80 -3.67
N LEU A 180 -15.64 1.34 -3.17
CA LEU A 180 -16.19 0.03 -3.47
C LEU A 180 -16.67 -0.09 -4.92
N LEU A 181 -17.29 0.95 -5.46
CA LEU A 181 -17.68 0.99 -6.87
C LEU A 181 -16.46 0.94 -7.80
N THR A 182 -15.49 1.80 -7.55
CA THR A 182 -14.27 1.87 -8.36
C THR A 182 -13.39 0.62 -8.23
N THR A 183 -13.37 -0.05 -7.07
CA THR A 183 -12.63 -1.31 -6.89
C THR A 183 -13.13 -2.42 -7.83
N ARG A 184 -14.44 -2.56 -8.02
CA ARG A 184 -15.01 -3.54 -8.98
C ARG A 184 -14.57 -3.25 -10.39
N LEU A 185 -14.64 -2.00 -10.81
CA LEU A 185 -14.19 -1.55 -12.13
C LEU A 185 -12.68 -1.75 -12.30
N GLY A 186 -11.88 -1.41 -11.28
CA GLY A 186 -10.44 -1.58 -11.28
C GLY A 186 -10.01 -3.04 -11.43
N VAL A 187 -10.63 -3.97 -10.69
CA VAL A 187 -10.37 -5.42 -10.84
C VAL A 187 -10.74 -5.91 -12.24
N ALA A 188 -11.89 -5.50 -12.76
CA ALA A 188 -12.32 -5.89 -14.10
C ALA A 188 -11.36 -5.36 -15.17
N LEU A 189 -10.94 -4.10 -15.05
CA LEU A 189 -10.01 -3.44 -15.98
C LEU A 189 -8.61 -4.07 -15.91
N ALA A 190 -8.09 -4.35 -14.71
CA ALA A 190 -6.79 -4.98 -14.54
C ALA A 190 -6.67 -6.34 -15.25
N HIS A 191 -7.79 -7.08 -15.36
CA HIS A 191 -7.82 -8.36 -16.08
C HIS A 191 -8.10 -8.24 -17.60
N ARG A 192 -8.60 -7.09 -18.06
CA ARG A 192 -8.82 -6.81 -19.49
C ARG A 192 -7.59 -6.22 -20.15
N LEU A 193 -6.77 -5.50 -19.40
CA LEU A 193 -5.55 -4.88 -19.92
C LEU A 193 -4.45 -5.93 -20.14
N GLY A 194 -3.73 -5.79 -21.26
CA GLY A 194 -2.48 -6.52 -21.47
C GLY A 194 -1.41 -6.12 -20.46
N ARG A 195 -0.41 -6.97 -20.33
CA ARG A 195 0.70 -6.78 -19.36
C ARG A 195 1.28 -5.36 -19.43
N ARG A 196 1.67 -4.91 -20.63
CA ARG A 196 2.32 -3.60 -20.82
C ARG A 196 1.39 -2.42 -20.53
N GLN A 197 0.12 -2.54 -20.91
CA GLN A 197 -0.88 -1.52 -20.60
C GLN A 197 -1.10 -1.37 -19.11
N LEU A 198 -1.14 -2.48 -18.37
CA LEU A 198 -1.28 -2.47 -16.91
C LEU A 198 -0.04 -1.85 -16.24
N GLU A 199 1.18 -2.22 -16.69
CA GLU A 199 2.44 -1.64 -16.20
C GLU A 199 2.48 -0.12 -16.45
N LEU A 200 2.11 0.34 -17.64
CA LEU A 200 2.09 1.77 -17.99
C LEU A 200 1.04 2.54 -17.18
N ALA A 201 -0.20 2.03 -17.11
CA ALA A 201 -1.27 2.69 -16.36
C ALA A 201 -0.92 2.85 -14.88
N PHE A 202 -0.38 1.80 -14.26
CA PHE A 202 0.02 1.83 -12.86
C PHE A 202 1.27 2.68 -12.64
N GLY A 203 2.25 2.62 -13.54
CA GLY A 203 3.47 3.43 -13.49
C GLY A 203 3.20 4.92 -13.64
N LEU A 204 2.34 5.32 -14.59
CA LEU A 204 1.93 6.72 -14.79
C LEU A 204 1.16 7.26 -13.58
N PHE A 205 0.24 6.46 -13.03
CA PHE A 205 -0.47 6.83 -11.80
C PHE A 205 0.49 7.10 -10.63
N LEU A 206 1.43 6.18 -10.38
CA LEU A 206 2.42 6.35 -9.32
C LEU A 206 3.37 7.53 -9.56
N ALA A 207 3.78 7.78 -10.81
CA ALA A 207 4.59 8.94 -11.18
C ALA A 207 3.85 10.25 -10.90
N ALA A 208 2.59 10.36 -11.28
CA ALA A 208 1.77 11.55 -11.03
C ALA A 208 1.62 11.82 -9.53
N VAL A 209 1.35 10.77 -8.74
CA VAL A 209 1.24 10.89 -7.28
C VAL A 209 2.58 11.28 -6.65
N CYS A 210 3.70 10.68 -7.08
CA CYS A 210 5.04 11.02 -6.62
C CYS A 210 5.38 12.49 -6.89
N LEU A 211 5.15 12.97 -8.10
CA LEU A 211 5.37 14.37 -8.48
C LEU A 211 4.55 15.33 -7.62
N ARG A 212 3.29 15.01 -7.35
CA ARG A 212 2.43 15.82 -6.47
C ARG A 212 3.01 15.91 -5.06
N PHE A 213 3.45 14.80 -4.46
CA PHE A 213 4.05 14.81 -3.12
C PHE A 213 5.37 15.58 -3.07
N LEU A 214 6.23 15.42 -4.08
CA LEU A 214 7.49 16.18 -4.16
C LEU A 214 7.23 17.69 -4.31
N ALA A 215 6.25 18.09 -5.12
CA ALA A 215 5.84 19.48 -5.25
C ALA A 215 5.33 20.06 -3.92
N GLU A 216 4.53 19.28 -3.17
CA GLU A 216 4.02 19.70 -1.87
C GLU A 216 5.14 19.88 -0.84
N ILE A 217 6.12 18.98 -0.80
CA ILE A 217 7.29 19.07 0.06
C ILE A 217 8.11 20.33 -0.30
N ALA A 218 8.37 20.57 -1.59
CA ALA A 218 9.13 21.74 -2.05
C ALA A 218 8.43 23.06 -1.69
N LEU A 219 7.10 23.13 -1.88
CA LEU A 219 6.31 24.32 -1.53
C LEU A 219 6.30 24.58 -0.02
N THR A 220 6.22 23.52 0.80
CA THR A 220 6.23 23.64 2.26
C THR A 220 7.60 24.11 2.75
N SER A 221 8.67 23.58 2.17
CA SER A 221 10.05 24.00 2.51
C SER A 221 10.32 25.46 2.13
N ALA A 222 9.80 25.91 0.98
CA ALA A 222 9.92 27.31 0.55
C ALA A 222 9.17 28.29 1.48
N ARG A 223 8.04 27.87 2.06
CA ARG A 223 7.25 28.67 3.01
C ARG A 223 7.85 28.72 4.41
N SER A 224 8.64 27.75 4.81
CA SER A 224 9.29 27.70 6.13
C SER A 224 10.68 28.37 6.16
N GLY A 225 11.24 28.70 5.01
CA GLY A 225 12.56 29.33 4.88
C GLY A 225 12.52 30.85 4.54
N GLY A 226 11.32 31.44 4.43
CA GLY A 226 11.10 32.90 4.30
C GLY A 226 10.38 33.44 5.54
#